data_9f9e4b4c88b48f7b519a9bc211086ff7
#
_entry.id   9f9e4b4c88b48f7b519a9bc211086ff7
#
_cell.length_a   1.000
_cell.length_b   1.000
_cell.length_c   1.000
_cell.angle_alpha   90.00
_cell.angle_beta   90.00
_cell.angle_gamma   90.00
#
_symmetry.space_group_name_H-M   'P 1'
#
loop_
_entity.id
_entity.type
_entity.pdbx_description
1 polymer ?
#
loop_
_entity_poly.entity_id
_entity_poly.type
_entity_poly.pdbx_seq_one_letter_code
_entity_poly.pdbx_strand_id
1 'polypeptide(L)'
;MVRKTNYNLNIGEATTEIGYYINSIYDIDLFEKTVRKEWSIENNLNCHLDYTLKEDYCTIIDKKVAYNLNIIRKTNLSMLKIIDVGKKYSLKNKIHYINYNFDKFLSKIIDQLSSQV
;
A
#
# COMPACT_ATOMS: atom_id res chain seq x y z
N MET A 1 -8.33 -23.19 10.61
CA MET A 1 -8.67 -22.23 11.68
C MET A 1 -7.40 -21.47 12.06
N VAL A 2 -7.42 -20.16 11.99
CA VAL A 2 -6.31 -19.29 12.43
C VAL A 2 -6.80 -18.46 13.62
N ARG A 3 -6.01 -18.41 14.67
CA ARG A 3 -6.28 -17.59 15.86
C ARG A 3 -5.31 -16.40 15.85
N LYS A 4 -5.85 -15.19 15.82
CA LYS A 4 -5.08 -13.94 15.96
C LYS A 4 -5.35 -13.35 17.34
N THR A 5 -4.30 -13.14 18.12
CA THR A 5 -4.41 -12.48 19.43
C THR A 5 -3.73 -11.12 19.33
N ASN A 6 -4.49 -10.06 19.54
CA ASN A 6 -3.98 -8.69 19.60
C ASN A 6 -3.88 -8.27 21.08
N TYR A 7 -2.71 -7.81 21.49
CA TYR A 7 -2.47 -7.26 22.83
C TYR A 7 -2.49 -5.74 22.75
N ASN A 8 -3.36 -5.12 23.52
CA ASN A 8 -3.34 -3.67 23.67
C ASN A 8 -2.46 -3.33 24.88
N LEU A 9 -1.25 -2.87 24.62
CA LEU A 9 -0.26 -2.55 25.66
C LEU A 9 -0.69 -1.40 26.58
N ASN A 10 -1.62 -0.54 26.14
CA ASN A 10 -2.09 0.61 26.92
C ASN A 10 -3.20 0.25 27.91
N ILE A 11 -3.96 -0.81 27.64
CA ILE A 11 -5.15 -1.19 28.42
C ILE A 11 -4.95 -2.55 29.09
N GLY A 12 -3.92 -3.30 28.70
CA GLY A 12 -3.65 -4.65 29.21
C GLY A 12 -4.67 -5.72 28.78
N GLU A 13 -5.51 -5.40 27.79
CA GLU A 13 -6.53 -6.32 27.28
C GLU A 13 -6.03 -7.07 26.04
N ALA A 14 -6.36 -8.36 25.98
CA ALA A 14 -6.10 -9.20 24.82
C ALA A 14 -7.42 -9.50 24.10
N THR A 15 -7.53 -9.11 22.84
CA THR A 15 -8.62 -9.50 21.97
C THR A 15 -8.21 -10.67 21.09
N THR A 16 -9.04 -11.72 21.04
CA THR A 16 -8.79 -12.88 20.19
C THR A 16 -9.81 -12.94 19.09
N GLU A 17 -9.33 -12.93 17.86
CA GLU A 17 -10.11 -13.11 16.64
C GLU A 17 -9.85 -14.51 16.09
N ILE A 18 -10.91 -15.20 15.67
CA ILE A 18 -10.83 -16.53 15.06
C ILE A 18 -11.28 -16.41 13.62
N GLY A 19 -10.36 -16.68 12.67
CA GLY A 19 -10.64 -16.74 11.25
C GLY A 19 -10.70 -18.18 10.76
N TYR A 20 -11.63 -18.47 9.87
CA TYR A 20 -11.75 -19.75 9.18
C TYR A 20 -11.41 -19.54 7.70
N TYR A 21 -10.55 -20.38 7.18
CA TYR A 21 -10.09 -20.35 5.79
C TYR A 21 -10.29 -21.70 5.14
N ILE A 22 -10.74 -21.70 3.90
CA ILE A 22 -10.77 -22.88 3.02
C ILE A 22 -9.59 -22.75 2.08
N ASN A 23 -8.70 -23.73 2.07
CA ASN A 23 -7.52 -23.72 1.23
C ASN A 23 -7.13 -25.17 0.82
N SER A 24 -6.30 -25.27 -0.22
CA SER A 24 -5.71 -26.52 -0.73
C SER A 24 -4.25 -26.69 -0.31
N ILE A 25 -3.72 -25.82 0.56
CA ILE A 25 -2.33 -25.86 1.02
C ILE A 25 -2.25 -26.73 2.26
N TYR A 26 -1.46 -27.80 2.21
CA TYR A 26 -1.29 -28.72 3.33
C TYR A 26 -0.20 -28.26 4.32
N ASP A 27 0.76 -27.46 3.84
CA ASP A 27 1.85 -26.92 4.65
C ASP A 27 1.35 -25.68 5.41
N ILE A 28 1.39 -25.75 6.75
CA ILE A 28 0.91 -24.69 7.65
C ILE A 28 1.76 -23.43 7.53
N ASP A 29 3.09 -23.55 7.39
CA ASP A 29 3.99 -22.41 7.28
C ASP A 29 3.80 -21.68 5.95
N LEU A 30 3.61 -22.44 4.87
CA LEU A 30 3.29 -21.88 3.56
C LEU A 30 1.93 -21.19 3.56
N PHE A 31 0.94 -21.77 4.21
CA PHE A 31 -0.39 -21.20 4.37
C PHE A 31 -0.32 -19.87 5.13
N GLU A 32 0.38 -19.82 6.28
CA GLU A 32 0.54 -18.59 7.06
C GLU A 32 1.20 -17.47 6.24
N LYS A 33 2.29 -17.79 5.54
CA LYS A 33 2.98 -16.83 4.66
C LYS A 33 2.09 -16.32 3.54
N THR A 34 1.25 -17.17 2.96
CA THR A 34 0.32 -16.79 1.89
C THR A 34 -0.74 -15.84 2.41
N VAL A 35 -1.38 -16.16 3.52
CA VAL A 35 -2.38 -15.29 4.16
C VAL A 35 -1.77 -13.94 4.53
N ARG A 36 -0.57 -13.92 5.12
CA ARG A 36 0.11 -12.66 5.46
C ARG A 36 0.44 -11.82 4.23
N LYS A 37 0.82 -12.43 3.11
CA LYS A 37 1.08 -11.71 1.85
C LYS A 37 -0.19 -11.11 1.26
N GLU A 38 -1.29 -11.83 1.27
CA GLU A 38 -2.59 -11.35 0.80
C GLU A 38 -3.06 -10.14 1.61
N TRP A 39 -3.03 -10.24 2.94
CA TRP A 39 -3.32 -9.10 3.82
C TRP A 39 -2.37 -7.92 3.62
N SER A 40 -1.12 -8.19 3.27
CA SER A 40 -0.15 -7.13 2.96
C SER A 40 -0.51 -6.39 1.67
N ILE A 41 -1.02 -7.08 0.65
CA ILE A 41 -1.50 -6.45 -0.59
C ILE A 41 -2.69 -5.55 -0.28
N GLU A 42 -3.68 -6.05 0.46
CA GLU A 42 -4.86 -5.29 0.83
C GLU A 42 -4.49 -4.03 1.62
N ASN A 43 -3.70 -4.18 2.69
CA ASN A 43 -3.35 -3.06 3.57
C ASN A 43 -2.35 -2.08 2.96
N ASN A 44 -1.43 -2.52 2.10
CA ASN A 44 -0.38 -1.66 1.55
C ASN A 44 -0.68 -1.11 0.16
N LEU A 45 -1.40 -1.86 -0.67
CA LEU A 45 -1.71 -1.45 -2.04
C LEU A 45 -3.12 -0.86 -2.12
N ASN A 46 -4.14 -1.66 -1.84
CA ASN A 46 -5.52 -1.25 -2.01
C ASN A 46 -5.89 -0.08 -1.08
N CYS A 47 -5.53 -0.17 0.19
CA CYS A 47 -5.76 0.93 1.14
C CYS A 47 -5.13 2.26 0.66
N HIS A 48 -3.93 2.24 0.06
CA HIS A 48 -3.32 3.46 -0.46
C HIS A 48 -3.96 3.93 -1.77
N LEU A 49 -4.42 3.04 -2.64
CA LEU A 49 -5.14 3.39 -3.85
C LEU A 49 -6.47 4.08 -3.50
N ASP A 50 -7.22 3.52 -2.55
CA ASP A 50 -8.54 4.01 -2.18
C ASP A 50 -8.47 5.26 -1.30
N TYR A 51 -7.69 5.20 -0.22
CA TYR A 51 -7.63 6.31 0.74
C TYR A 51 -6.79 7.49 0.24
N THR A 52 -5.62 7.23 -0.34
CA THR A 52 -4.68 8.29 -0.73
C THR A 52 -4.94 8.79 -2.15
N LEU A 53 -5.18 7.87 -3.10
CA LEU A 53 -5.37 8.19 -4.52
C LEU A 53 -6.83 8.22 -4.95
N LYS A 54 -7.77 7.98 -4.03
CA LYS A 54 -9.21 8.10 -4.26
C LYS A 54 -9.73 7.24 -5.42
N GLU A 55 -9.26 5.98 -5.51
CA GLU A 55 -9.66 5.08 -6.60
C GLU A 55 -11.15 4.79 -6.57
N ASP A 56 -11.72 4.49 -5.40
CA ASP A 56 -13.16 4.20 -5.21
C ASP A 56 -14.09 5.38 -5.56
N TYR A 57 -13.56 6.60 -5.55
CA TYR A 57 -14.32 7.80 -5.95
C TYR A 57 -14.28 8.06 -7.47
N CYS A 58 -13.75 7.12 -8.25
CA CYS A 58 -13.65 7.27 -9.70
C CYS A 58 -15.01 7.07 -10.36
N THR A 59 -15.56 8.14 -10.92
CA THR A 59 -16.86 8.14 -11.61
C THR A 59 -16.74 7.95 -13.12
N ILE A 60 -15.59 7.55 -13.63
CA ILE A 60 -15.35 7.36 -15.07
C ILE A 60 -16.09 6.12 -15.56
N ILE A 61 -17.02 6.31 -16.49
CA ILE A 61 -17.88 5.25 -17.05
C ILE A 61 -17.12 4.44 -18.11
N ASP A 62 -16.24 5.08 -18.89
CA ASP A 62 -15.45 4.40 -19.91
C ASP A 62 -14.42 3.45 -19.26
N LYS A 63 -14.58 2.15 -19.51
CA LYS A 63 -13.75 1.10 -18.94
C LYS A 63 -12.28 1.22 -19.34
N LYS A 64 -11.96 1.65 -20.57
CA LYS A 64 -10.58 1.81 -21.04
C LYS A 64 -9.90 2.98 -20.32
N VAL A 65 -10.62 4.10 -20.18
CA VAL A 65 -10.10 5.27 -19.48
C VAL A 65 -9.91 4.97 -18.00
N ALA A 66 -10.87 4.30 -17.36
CA ALA A 66 -10.76 3.87 -15.97
C ALA A 66 -9.56 2.93 -15.76
N TYR A 67 -9.35 1.97 -16.66
CA TYR A 67 -8.21 1.05 -16.61
C TYR A 67 -6.86 1.79 -16.74
N ASN A 68 -6.75 2.70 -17.72
CA ASN A 68 -5.52 3.49 -17.89
C ASN A 68 -5.23 4.37 -16.67
N LEU A 69 -6.25 4.99 -16.09
CA LEU A 69 -6.11 5.77 -14.86
C LEU A 69 -5.65 4.92 -13.68
N ASN A 70 -6.14 3.68 -13.58
CA ASN A 70 -5.70 2.74 -12.55
C ASN A 70 -4.21 2.39 -12.70
N ILE A 71 -3.74 2.15 -13.94
CA ILE A 71 -2.31 1.94 -14.21
C ILE A 71 -1.49 3.16 -13.75
N ILE A 72 -1.90 4.37 -14.12
CA ILE A 72 -1.22 5.60 -13.73
C ILE A 72 -1.16 5.72 -12.19
N ARG A 73 -2.26 5.45 -11.49
CA ARG A 73 -2.29 5.48 -10.01
C ARG A 73 -1.31 4.47 -9.40
N LYS A 74 -1.30 3.23 -9.89
CA LYS A 74 -0.38 2.18 -9.42
C LYS A 74 1.09 2.53 -9.68
N THR A 75 1.38 3.09 -10.85
CA THR A 75 2.73 3.55 -11.19
C THR A 75 3.17 4.69 -10.27
N ASN A 76 2.31 5.69 -10.07
CA ASN A 76 2.59 6.80 -9.16
C ASN A 76 2.82 6.32 -7.72
N LEU A 77 2.01 5.36 -7.24
CA LEU A 77 2.19 4.78 -5.91
C LEU A 77 3.53 4.07 -5.77
N SER A 78 3.95 3.33 -6.81
CA SER A 78 5.24 2.64 -6.85
C SER A 78 6.40 3.64 -6.83
N MET A 79 6.33 4.68 -7.64
CA MET A 79 7.31 5.78 -7.65
C MET A 79 7.41 6.47 -6.28
N LEU A 80 6.28 6.80 -5.67
CA LEU A 80 6.24 7.42 -4.35
C LEU A 80 6.85 6.54 -3.26
N LYS A 81 6.80 5.22 -3.38
CA LYS A 81 7.45 4.31 -2.43
C LYS A 81 8.97 4.30 -2.57
N ILE A 82 9.48 4.41 -3.79
CA ILE A 82 10.92 4.40 -4.11
C ILE A 82 11.59 5.73 -3.75
N ILE A 83 10.96 6.87 -4.05
CA ILE A 83 11.54 8.19 -3.83
C ILE A 83 11.88 8.40 -2.36
N ASP A 84 13.14 8.70 -2.06
CA ASP A 84 13.58 9.10 -0.73
C ASP A 84 13.56 10.63 -0.58
N VAL A 85 12.79 11.12 0.36
CA VAL A 85 12.67 12.57 0.68
C VAL A 85 13.50 12.97 1.91
N GLY A 86 14.36 12.06 2.40
CA GLY A 86 15.26 12.31 3.54
C GLY A 86 14.60 12.29 4.92
N LYS A 87 13.27 12.12 4.99
CA LYS A 87 12.51 11.98 6.24
C LYS A 87 11.44 10.92 6.09
N LYS A 88 11.12 10.25 7.19
CA LYS A 88 10.07 9.23 7.25
C LYS A 88 8.70 9.91 7.33
N TYR A 89 8.01 10.00 6.21
CA TYR A 89 6.65 10.54 6.11
C TYR A 89 5.64 9.43 5.83
N SER A 90 4.39 9.63 6.28
CA SER A 90 3.27 8.89 5.72
C SER A 90 3.14 9.20 4.22
N LEU A 91 2.54 8.29 3.43
CA LEU A 91 2.42 8.49 1.98
C LEU A 91 1.72 9.80 1.63
N LYS A 92 0.65 10.14 2.34
CA LYS A 92 -0.09 11.39 2.17
C LYS A 92 0.80 12.62 2.40
N ASN A 93 1.54 12.63 3.51
CA ASN A 93 2.44 13.73 3.83
C ASN A 93 3.61 13.82 2.86
N LYS A 94 4.08 12.69 2.34
CA LYS A 94 5.12 12.63 1.31
C LYS A 94 4.66 13.29 0.02
N ILE A 95 3.42 13.03 -0.43
CA ILE A 95 2.83 13.69 -1.60
C ILE A 95 2.77 15.20 -1.38
N HIS A 96 2.26 15.67 -0.26
CA HIS A 96 2.21 17.10 0.05
C HIS A 96 3.60 17.74 0.07
N TYR A 97 4.58 17.06 0.66
CA TYR A 97 5.95 17.55 0.73
C TYR A 97 6.61 17.66 -0.65
N ILE A 98 6.41 16.66 -1.52
CA ILE A 98 6.91 16.68 -2.90
C ILE A 98 6.25 17.79 -3.70
N ASN A 99 4.93 17.93 -3.62
CA ASN A 99 4.19 18.97 -4.34
C ASN A 99 4.62 20.38 -3.91
N TYR A 100 4.85 20.61 -2.62
CA TYR A 100 5.30 21.91 -2.11
C TYR A 100 6.73 22.26 -2.53
N ASN A 101 7.59 21.26 -2.71
CA ASN A 101 9.01 21.44 -3.05
C ASN A 101 9.34 20.86 -4.42
N PHE A 102 8.40 20.83 -5.36
CA PHE A 102 8.53 20.11 -6.63
C PHE A 102 9.78 20.50 -7.41
N ASP A 103 10.02 21.78 -7.62
CA ASP A 103 11.19 22.28 -8.37
C ASP A 103 12.53 21.85 -7.77
N LYS A 104 12.59 21.82 -6.43
CA LYS A 104 13.78 21.40 -5.69
C LYS A 104 14.04 19.89 -5.79
N PHE A 105 13.00 19.11 -5.92
CA PHE A 105 13.09 17.64 -5.92
C PHE A 105 13.06 17.01 -7.30
N LEU A 106 12.70 17.74 -8.35
CA LEU A 106 12.55 17.19 -9.69
C LEU A 106 13.81 16.48 -10.19
N SER A 107 14.96 17.12 -10.12
CA SER A 107 16.23 16.51 -10.50
C SER A 107 16.56 15.28 -9.66
N LYS A 108 16.40 15.40 -8.34
CA LYS A 108 16.65 14.29 -7.41
C LYS A 108 15.73 13.09 -7.65
N ILE A 109 14.47 13.33 -8.02
CA ILE A 109 13.51 12.28 -8.36
C ILE A 109 13.93 11.56 -9.63
N ILE A 110 14.35 12.31 -10.67
CA ILE A 110 14.83 11.75 -11.93
C ILE A 110 16.07 10.89 -11.70
N ASP A 111 17.04 11.38 -10.94
CA ASP A 111 18.27 10.64 -10.63
C ASP A 111 17.99 9.33 -9.89
N GLN A 112 17.10 9.34 -8.90
CA GLN A 112 16.71 8.15 -8.14
C GLN A 112 15.96 7.12 -9.00
N LEU A 113 15.11 7.56 -9.91
CA LEU A 113 14.40 6.67 -10.82
C LEU A 113 15.34 6.05 -11.86
N SER A 114 16.32 6.83 -12.38
CA SER A 114 17.33 6.35 -13.33
C SER A 114 18.29 5.34 -12.72
N SER A 115 18.57 5.42 -11.42
CA SER A 115 19.45 4.48 -10.72
C SER A 115 18.81 3.12 -10.42
N GLN A 116 17.51 2.97 -10.64
CA GLN A 116 16.75 1.72 -10.41
C GLN A 116 16.57 0.87 -11.68
N VAL A 117 16.98 1.39 -12.84
CA VAL A 117 16.98 0.70 -14.14
C VAL A 117 18.35 0.13 -14.43
#